data_e6c651cbc4181f91652430cd82320af6
#
_entry.id   e6c651cbc4181f91652430cd82320af6
#
_cell.length_a   1.000
_cell.length_b   1.000
_cell.length_c   1.000
_cell.angle_alpha   90.00
_cell.angle_beta   90.00
_cell.angle_gamma   90.00
#
_symmetry.space_group_name_H-M   'P 1'
#
loop_
_entity.id
_entity.type
_entity.pdbx_description
1 polymer ?
#
loop_
_entity_poly.entity_id
_entity_poly.type
_entity_poly.pdbx_seq_one_letter_code
_entity_poly.pdbx_strand_id
1 'polypeptide(L)'
;DVDRLRETLVATAAVVYPSEVSGTETFVGTFLEGRLEDPTHATGLDEAVSELDDNATFWFDERFSALSVTDREQVLQNVGVDTADENPDGRASERIRYYVVNDLLLALYASPAGGELVGIENPQGHAGGLESYQRGPSA
;
A
#
# COMPACT_ATOMS: atom_id res chain seq x y z
N ASP A 1 16.42 2.35 5.24
CA ASP A 1 16.34 1.18 6.09
C ASP A 1 15.25 0.24 5.62
N VAL A 2 15.65 -0.94 5.18
CA VAL A 2 14.71 -1.89 4.57
C VAL A 2 13.65 -2.36 5.57
N ASP A 3 14.05 -2.57 6.82
CA ASP A 3 13.09 -3.01 7.83
C ASP A 3 12.00 -1.96 8.06
N ARG A 4 12.37 -0.69 8.09
CA ARG A 4 11.41 0.39 8.25
C ARG A 4 10.45 0.44 7.07
N LEU A 5 10.98 0.30 5.86
CA LEU A 5 10.15 0.30 4.65
C LEU A 5 9.16 -0.85 4.69
N ARG A 6 9.64 -2.05 5.03
CA ARG A 6 8.76 -3.22 5.09
C ARG A 6 7.68 -3.05 6.15
N GLU A 7 8.06 -2.58 7.34
CA GLU A 7 7.09 -2.37 8.41
C GLU A 7 6.00 -1.41 7.99
N THR A 8 6.39 -0.31 7.33
CA THR A 8 5.41 0.68 6.91
C THR A 8 4.51 0.15 5.80
N LEU A 9 5.08 -0.61 4.85
CA LEU A 9 4.27 -1.20 3.80
C LEU A 9 3.27 -2.20 4.35
N VAL A 10 3.71 -3.06 5.28
CA VAL A 10 2.81 -4.03 5.91
C VAL A 10 1.72 -3.30 6.71
N ALA A 11 2.09 -2.24 7.41
CA ALA A 11 1.13 -1.44 8.17
C ALA A 11 0.09 -0.80 7.25
N THR A 12 0.52 -0.32 6.08
CA THR A 12 -0.40 0.25 5.10
C THR A 12 -1.28 -0.84 4.49
N ALA A 13 -0.72 -2.01 4.24
CA ALA A 13 -1.47 -3.13 3.70
C ALA A 13 -2.63 -3.52 4.59
N ALA A 14 -2.46 -3.42 5.91
CA ALA A 14 -3.54 -3.73 6.85
C ALA A 14 -4.74 -2.80 6.67
N VAL A 15 -4.52 -1.61 6.10
CA VAL A 15 -5.61 -0.67 5.81
C VAL A 15 -6.21 -0.93 4.44
N VAL A 16 -5.37 -1.16 3.43
CA VAL A 16 -5.85 -1.17 2.04
C VAL A 16 -6.20 -2.55 1.50
N TYR A 17 -5.71 -3.62 2.11
CA TYR A 17 -6.00 -4.97 1.64
C TYR A 17 -7.31 -5.49 2.22
N PRO A 18 -8.03 -6.35 1.47
CA PRO A 18 -9.18 -7.06 2.04
C PRO A 18 -8.77 -7.92 3.22
N SER A 19 -9.69 -8.12 4.14
CA SER A 19 -9.39 -8.89 5.36
C SER A 19 -9.09 -10.35 5.07
N GLU A 20 -9.48 -10.85 3.91
CA GLU A 20 -9.23 -12.24 3.52
C GLU A 20 -7.78 -12.52 3.17
N VAL A 21 -7.00 -11.48 2.93
CA VAL A 21 -5.60 -11.66 2.51
C VAL A 21 -4.76 -12.15 3.67
N SER A 22 -3.98 -13.19 3.44
CA SER A 22 -3.06 -13.73 4.44
C SER A 22 -1.65 -13.79 3.84
N GLY A 23 -0.66 -13.98 4.71
CA GLY A 23 0.73 -14.08 4.26
C GLY A 23 1.31 -12.75 3.81
N THR A 24 0.70 -11.64 4.20
CA THR A 24 1.06 -10.30 3.76
C THR A 24 2.53 -9.99 3.98
N GLU A 25 3.06 -10.29 5.18
CA GLU A 25 4.46 -9.95 5.47
C GLU A 25 5.42 -10.65 4.52
N THR A 26 5.12 -11.89 4.17
CA THR A 26 5.98 -12.67 3.30
C THR A 26 6.00 -12.12 1.89
N PHE A 27 4.81 -11.96 1.27
CA PHE A 27 4.83 -11.57 -0.14
C PHE A 27 5.14 -10.09 -0.33
N VAL A 28 4.77 -9.24 0.61
CA VAL A 28 5.15 -7.82 0.54
C VAL A 28 6.66 -7.69 0.68
N GLY A 29 7.26 -8.44 1.61
CA GLY A 29 8.71 -8.42 1.77
C GLY A 29 9.44 -8.87 0.52
N THR A 30 8.96 -9.94 -0.11
CA THR A 30 9.57 -10.44 -1.35
C THR A 30 9.43 -9.42 -2.48
N PHE A 31 8.25 -8.84 -2.63
CA PHE A 31 8.02 -7.83 -3.66
C PHE A 31 8.91 -6.61 -3.44
N LEU A 32 9.03 -6.17 -2.19
CA LEU A 32 9.86 -5.02 -1.84
C LEU A 32 11.30 -5.23 -2.22
N GLU A 33 11.85 -6.43 -1.97
CA GLU A 33 13.23 -6.72 -2.31
C GLU A 33 13.51 -6.48 -3.78
N GLY A 34 12.58 -6.89 -4.64
CA GLY A 34 12.73 -6.66 -6.07
C GLY A 34 12.64 -5.18 -6.44
N ARG A 35 11.74 -4.45 -5.81
CA ARG A 35 11.60 -3.03 -6.10
C ARG A 35 12.81 -2.21 -5.66
N LEU A 36 13.45 -2.63 -4.59
CA LEU A 36 14.63 -1.91 -4.07
C LEU A 36 15.86 -2.07 -4.95
N GLU A 37 15.83 -2.97 -5.93
CA GLU A 37 16.92 -3.07 -6.88
C GLU A 37 16.98 -1.88 -7.82
N ASP A 38 15.91 -1.12 -7.93
CA ASP A 38 15.88 0.12 -8.71
C ASP A 38 16.14 1.30 -7.77
N PRO A 39 17.32 1.95 -7.87
CA PRO A 39 17.65 3.03 -6.92
C PRO A 39 16.67 4.21 -6.96
N THR A 40 16.15 4.53 -8.13
CA THR A 40 15.18 5.62 -8.25
C THR A 40 13.89 5.29 -7.49
N HIS A 41 13.41 4.07 -7.65
CA HIS A 41 12.22 3.65 -6.95
C HIS A 41 12.46 3.58 -5.44
N ALA A 42 13.62 3.06 -5.04
CA ALA A 42 13.98 2.95 -3.63
C ALA A 42 14.01 4.34 -2.96
N THR A 43 14.57 5.34 -3.64
CA THR A 43 14.61 6.69 -3.12
C THR A 43 13.20 7.26 -2.97
N GLY A 44 12.36 7.10 -4.00
CA GLY A 44 11.00 7.60 -3.96
C GLY A 44 10.17 6.94 -2.87
N LEU A 45 10.34 5.63 -2.70
CA LEU A 45 9.65 4.89 -1.66
C LEU A 45 10.08 5.37 -0.27
N ASP A 46 11.38 5.56 -0.07
CA ASP A 46 11.88 6.04 1.21
C ASP A 46 11.32 7.42 1.55
N GLU A 47 11.25 8.31 0.57
CA GLU A 47 10.67 9.63 0.78
C GLU A 47 9.19 9.54 1.09
N ALA A 48 8.45 8.68 0.40
CA ALA A 48 7.02 8.52 0.65
C ALA A 48 6.77 7.98 2.06
N VAL A 49 7.57 7.02 2.49
CA VAL A 49 7.45 6.46 3.84
C VAL A 49 7.78 7.53 4.88
N SER A 50 8.80 8.35 4.62
CA SER A 50 9.14 9.44 5.53
C SER A 50 7.98 10.43 5.66
N GLU A 51 7.29 10.74 4.57
CA GLU A 51 6.15 11.64 4.62
C GLU A 51 4.99 11.04 5.41
N LEU A 52 4.75 9.73 5.27
CA LEU A 52 3.74 9.05 6.09
C LEU A 52 4.09 9.16 7.57
N ASP A 53 5.34 8.89 7.92
CA ASP A 53 5.77 8.95 9.31
C ASP A 53 5.70 10.37 9.87
N ASP A 54 6.06 11.36 9.07
CA ASP A 54 5.98 12.76 9.49
C ASP A 54 4.53 13.16 9.78
N ASN A 55 3.60 12.75 8.93
CA ASN A 55 2.20 13.06 9.14
C ASN A 55 1.64 12.30 10.33
N ALA A 56 2.02 11.03 10.50
CA ALA A 56 1.59 10.23 11.63
C ALA A 56 2.08 10.85 12.95
N THR A 57 3.32 11.29 12.98
CA THR A 57 3.88 11.93 14.16
C THR A 57 3.19 13.25 14.45
N PHE A 58 2.90 14.03 13.42
CA PHE A 58 2.22 15.31 13.59
C PHE A 58 0.82 15.14 14.21
N TRP A 59 0.05 14.16 13.73
CA TRP A 59 -1.32 13.98 14.16
C TRP A 59 -1.46 13.14 15.42
N PHE A 60 -0.56 12.16 15.62
CA PHE A 60 -0.72 11.15 16.67
C PHE A 60 0.51 10.92 17.53
N ASP A 61 1.59 11.66 17.32
CA ASP A 61 2.84 11.58 18.09
C ASP A 61 3.53 10.22 17.99
N GLU A 62 3.26 9.46 16.91
CA GLU A 62 3.92 8.16 16.69
C GLU A 62 4.12 7.95 15.22
N ARG A 63 5.08 7.08 14.87
CA ARG A 63 5.29 6.75 13.47
C ARG A 63 4.12 5.93 12.96
N PHE A 64 3.95 5.90 11.64
CA PHE A 64 2.78 5.31 11.01
C PHE A 64 2.58 3.84 11.40
N SER A 65 3.66 3.04 11.39
CA SER A 65 3.55 1.60 11.67
C SER A 65 3.17 1.30 13.11
N ALA A 66 3.31 2.26 14.01
CA ALA A 66 2.95 2.07 15.42
C ALA A 66 1.49 2.39 15.72
N LEU A 67 0.77 2.97 14.75
CA LEU A 67 -0.61 3.39 14.95
C LEU A 67 -1.57 2.21 14.84
N SER A 68 -2.78 2.39 15.37
CA SER A 68 -3.87 1.45 15.12
C SER A 68 -4.29 1.54 13.66
N VAL A 69 -5.01 0.54 13.17
CA VAL A 69 -5.51 0.56 11.79
C VAL A 69 -6.41 1.77 11.56
N THR A 70 -7.26 2.10 12.52
CA THR A 70 -8.15 3.25 12.41
C THR A 70 -7.35 4.55 12.27
N ASP A 71 -6.30 4.71 13.07
CA ASP A 71 -5.49 5.91 13.01
C ASP A 71 -4.66 5.96 11.74
N ARG A 72 -4.18 4.82 11.24
CA ARG A 72 -3.49 4.77 9.94
C ARG A 72 -4.41 5.23 8.84
N GLU A 73 -5.65 4.75 8.85
CA GLU A 73 -6.62 5.17 7.84
C GLU A 73 -6.84 6.68 7.90
N GLN A 74 -6.90 7.22 9.12
CA GLN A 74 -7.08 8.66 9.30
C GLN A 74 -5.90 9.45 8.72
N VAL A 75 -4.67 8.96 8.92
CA VAL A 75 -3.49 9.62 8.35
C VAL A 75 -3.59 9.63 6.83
N LEU A 76 -3.92 8.50 6.22
CA LEU A 76 -4.03 8.42 4.77
C LEU A 76 -5.09 9.39 4.24
N GLN A 77 -6.22 9.49 4.92
CA GLN A 77 -7.28 10.44 4.53
C GLN A 77 -6.83 11.89 4.71
N ASN A 78 -6.15 12.19 5.83
CA ASN A 78 -5.70 13.54 6.10
C ASN A 78 -4.67 14.02 5.07
N VAL A 79 -3.81 13.13 4.60
CA VAL A 79 -2.85 13.46 3.55
C VAL A 79 -3.54 13.54 2.18
N GLY A 80 -4.66 12.84 2.01
CA GLY A 80 -5.39 12.82 0.73
C GLY A 80 -5.02 11.66 -0.16
N VAL A 81 -4.41 10.62 0.40
CA VAL A 81 -3.95 9.47 -0.38
C VAL A 81 -5.12 8.71 -1.00
N ASP A 82 -6.25 8.66 -0.29
CA ASP A 82 -7.41 7.89 -0.72
C ASP A 82 -8.03 8.41 -2.02
N THR A 83 -7.84 9.70 -2.31
CA THR A 83 -8.41 10.31 -3.52
C THR A 83 -7.35 10.77 -4.50
N ALA A 84 -6.08 10.50 -4.22
CA ALA A 84 -4.98 11.00 -5.05
C ALA A 84 -4.78 10.13 -6.30
N ASP A 85 -4.27 10.77 -7.35
CA ASP A 85 -3.79 10.04 -8.51
C ASP A 85 -2.37 9.56 -8.25
N GLU A 86 -1.96 8.51 -8.97
CA GLU A 86 -0.60 7.99 -8.89
C GLU A 86 0.34 8.88 -9.68
N ASN A 87 1.27 9.53 -9.01
CA ASN A 87 2.21 10.40 -9.70
C ASN A 87 3.52 10.45 -8.92
N PRO A 88 4.60 9.86 -9.47
CA PRO A 88 5.88 9.83 -8.75
C PRO A 88 6.52 11.20 -8.58
N ASP A 89 6.09 12.18 -9.37
CA ASP A 89 6.63 13.53 -9.32
C ASP A 89 5.65 14.54 -8.77
N GLY A 90 4.57 14.08 -8.15
CA GLY A 90 3.51 14.96 -7.68
C GLY A 90 3.66 15.37 -6.23
N ARG A 91 2.54 15.71 -5.62
CA ARG A 91 2.49 16.08 -4.21
C ARG A 91 2.66 14.85 -3.34
N ALA A 92 2.78 15.07 -2.03
CA ALA A 92 2.97 13.96 -1.08
C ALA A 92 1.90 12.90 -1.23
N SER A 93 0.62 13.29 -1.33
CA SER A 93 -0.47 12.33 -1.50
C SER A 93 -0.30 11.50 -2.76
N GLU A 94 0.12 12.15 -3.85
CA GLU A 94 0.28 11.46 -5.12
C GLU A 94 1.49 10.54 -5.12
N ARG A 95 2.59 10.95 -4.46
CA ARG A 95 3.78 10.11 -4.36
C ARG A 95 3.53 8.92 -3.45
N ILE A 96 2.83 9.10 -2.34
CA ILE A 96 2.47 7.98 -1.47
C ILE A 96 1.58 7.00 -2.22
N ARG A 97 0.62 7.53 -2.99
CA ARG A 97 -0.25 6.67 -3.80
C ARG A 97 0.57 5.86 -4.79
N TYR A 98 1.55 6.48 -5.43
CA TYR A 98 2.37 5.81 -6.44
C TYR A 98 3.33 4.80 -5.80
N TYR A 99 4.11 5.22 -4.79
CA TYR A 99 5.18 4.37 -4.26
C TYR A 99 4.71 3.35 -3.24
N VAL A 100 3.69 3.66 -2.47
CA VAL A 100 3.24 2.77 -1.40
C VAL A 100 2.01 1.98 -1.80
N VAL A 101 0.91 2.67 -2.09
CA VAL A 101 -0.36 1.98 -2.34
C VAL A 101 -0.30 1.17 -3.63
N ASN A 102 0.21 1.76 -4.69
CA ASN A 102 0.29 1.06 -5.97
C ASN A 102 1.20 -0.16 -5.88
N ASP A 103 2.35 -0.03 -5.19
CA ASP A 103 3.24 -1.17 -4.99
C ASP A 103 2.53 -2.28 -4.20
N LEU A 104 1.73 -1.92 -3.20
CA LEU A 104 0.99 -2.92 -2.43
C LEU A 104 -0.04 -3.64 -3.30
N LEU A 105 -0.71 -2.93 -4.18
CA LEU A 105 -1.66 -3.57 -5.08
C LEU A 105 -0.95 -4.49 -6.06
N LEU A 106 0.19 -4.08 -6.59
CA LEU A 106 0.97 -4.93 -7.48
C LEU A 106 1.47 -6.17 -6.75
N ALA A 107 1.93 -6.00 -5.52
CA ALA A 107 2.39 -7.14 -4.70
C ALA A 107 1.25 -8.12 -4.47
N LEU A 108 0.06 -7.61 -4.17
CA LEU A 108 -1.11 -8.46 -3.94
C LEU A 108 -1.46 -9.27 -5.17
N TYR A 109 -1.53 -8.63 -6.34
CA TYR A 109 -1.90 -9.32 -7.56
C TYR A 109 -0.83 -10.31 -8.02
N ALA A 110 0.42 -10.08 -7.65
CA ALA A 110 1.51 -11.00 -7.98
C ALA A 110 1.59 -12.18 -7.02
N SER A 111 0.88 -12.13 -5.90
CA SER A 111 0.93 -13.18 -4.88
C SER A 111 -0.10 -14.27 -5.16
N PRO A 112 0.10 -15.48 -4.60
CA PRO A 112 -0.92 -16.52 -4.71
C PRO A 112 -2.24 -16.11 -4.07
N ALA A 113 -2.20 -15.41 -2.94
CA ALA A 113 -3.40 -14.95 -2.28
C ALA A 113 -4.18 -13.99 -3.15
N GLY A 114 -3.48 -13.06 -3.81
CA GLY A 114 -4.12 -12.12 -4.71
C GLY A 114 -4.71 -12.80 -5.92
N GLY A 115 -3.99 -13.78 -6.45
CA GLY A 115 -4.48 -14.56 -7.57
C GLY A 115 -5.79 -15.26 -7.24
N GLU A 116 -5.88 -15.82 -6.04
CA GLU A 116 -7.10 -16.47 -5.59
C GLU A 116 -8.25 -15.48 -5.44
N LEU A 117 -7.98 -14.32 -4.87
CA LEU A 117 -9.01 -13.31 -4.70
C LEU A 117 -9.54 -12.83 -6.04
N VAL A 118 -8.64 -12.58 -6.99
CA VAL A 118 -9.07 -12.17 -8.32
C VAL A 118 -9.89 -13.26 -8.99
N GLY A 119 -9.49 -14.52 -8.83
CA GLY A 119 -10.25 -15.64 -9.37
C GLY A 119 -11.64 -15.75 -8.79
N ILE A 120 -11.78 -15.45 -7.51
CA ILE A 120 -13.08 -15.48 -6.85
C ILE A 120 -13.95 -14.32 -7.33
N GLU A 121 -13.35 -13.13 -7.42
CA GLU A 121 -14.12 -11.94 -7.78
C GLU A 121 -14.42 -11.85 -9.26
N ASN A 122 -13.62 -12.52 -10.08
CA ASN A 122 -13.78 -12.51 -11.51
C ASN A 122 -13.92 -13.91 -12.07
N PRO A 123 -14.92 -14.63 -11.65
CA PRO A 123 -15.06 -16.00 -12.14
C PRO A 123 -15.39 -15.99 -13.62
N GLN A 124 -14.94 -17.02 -14.29
CA GLN A 124 -15.36 -17.29 -15.66
C GLN A 124 -15.04 -16.18 -16.63
N GLY A 125 -13.92 -15.58 -16.48
CA GLY A 125 -13.55 -14.55 -17.43
C GLY A 125 -14.30 -13.26 -17.26
N HIS A 126 -14.86 -13.08 -16.13
CA HIS A 126 -15.48 -11.81 -15.78
C HIS A 126 -14.37 -10.81 -15.57
N ALA A 127 -14.03 -10.12 -16.61
CA ALA A 127 -12.79 -9.44 -16.63
C ALA A 127 -12.79 -8.22 -15.80
N GLY A 128 -13.53 -7.71 -15.35
CA GLY A 128 -13.41 -6.52 -14.68
C GLY A 128 -13.06 -6.50 -13.35
N GLY A 129 -13.16 -7.26 -12.84
CA GLY A 129 -13.03 -7.32 -11.58
C GLY A 129 -12.33 -6.37 -10.86
N LEU A 130 -12.12 -5.72 -11.05
CA LEU A 130 -11.53 -5.03 -10.18
C LEU A 130 -12.21 -3.92 -9.73
N GLU A 131 -12.93 -3.95 -9.92
CA GLU A 131 -13.60 -3.19 -9.43
C GLU A 131 -13.94 -2.89 -8.48
N SER A 132 -13.46 -3.30 -8.49
CA SER A 132 -13.75 -3.18 -7.69
C SER A 132 -13.25 -2.57 -6.87
N TYR A 133 -12.69 -2.36 -7.17
CA TYR A 133 -12.51 -2.19 -6.53
C TYR A 133 -12.55 -1.66 -6.03
N GLN A 134 -12.41 -1.57 -5.94
CA GLN A 134 -12.75 -1.52 -5.57
C GLN A 134 -13.09 -1.43 -4.91
N ARG A 135 -12.88 -1.36 -4.79
CA ARG A 135 -13.43 -1.66 -4.30
C ARG A 135 -13.46 -1.93 -3.71
N GLY A 136 -12.81 -1.66 -3.50
CA GLY A 136 -13.03 -2.30 -3.19
C GLY A 136 -12.93 -2.45 -2.81
N PRO A 137 -12.72 -2.37 -2.74
CA PRO A 137 -12.93 -2.74 -2.51
C PRO A 137 -13.13 -2.79 -2.40
N SER A 138 -12.68 -2.87 -2.50
CA SER A 138 -12.99 -3.25 -2.62
C SER A 138 -13.05 -3.10 -2.67
N ALA A 139 -12.57 -2.96 -2.70
CA ALA A 139 -12.81 -3.21 -2.92
C ALA A 139 -12.92 -3.12 -2.96
#